data_1fe1561ee19c840b9a6fe2ea4c62403f
#
_entry.id   1fe1561ee19c840b9a6fe2ea4c62403f
#
_cell.length_a   1.000
_cell.length_b   1.000
_cell.length_c   1.000
_cell.angle_alpha   90.00
_cell.angle_beta   90.00
_cell.angle_gamma   90.00
#
_symmetry.space_group_name_H-M   'P 1'
#
loop_
_entity.id
_entity.type
_entity.pdbx_description
1 polymer ?
#
loop_
_entity_poly.entity_id
_entity_poly.type
_entity_poly.pdbx_seq_one_letter_code
_entity_poly.pdbx_strand_id
1 'polypeptide(L)'
;MASYSPYNAGGYERQKNAVEYDYGNQVATNAYGRFLGQQRGQRTLGDMTQSFQRSYPGYRAQFGQRNLAGGGIRSGVQHQAMSNYLGDYAQNYGRAQQDITQGQQQFDLNDQRLGAFRQQSLMDIEAEKAAQIANDAQALEYLRQLVGGI
;
A
#
# COMPACT_ATOMS: atom_id res chain seq x y z
N MET A 1 -4.13 45.00 16.89
CA MET A 1 -4.66 44.41 18.13
C MET A 1 -4.78 42.91 17.89
N ALA A 2 -3.94 42.11 18.58
CA ALA A 2 -4.08 40.65 18.53
C ALA A 2 -5.33 40.27 19.31
N SER A 3 -6.29 39.60 18.69
CA SER A 3 -7.49 39.11 19.36
C SER A 3 -7.08 37.97 20.29
N TYR A 4 -7.22 38.18 21.60
CA TYR A 4 -7.03 37.13 22.58
C TYR A 4 -8.07 36.03 22.39
N SER A 5 -7.61 34.83 22.06
CA SER A 5 -8.43 33.63 21.96
C SER A 5 -8.06 32.70 23.10
N PRO A 6 -8.92 32.51 24.11
CA PRO A 6 -8.58 31.68 25.26
C PRO A 6 -8.38 30.20 24.85
N TYR A 7 -7.52 29.50 25.62
CA TYR A 7 -7.27 28.08 25.43
C TYR A 7 -8.56 27.26 25.41
N ASN A 8 -8.78 26.54 24.30
CA ASN A 8 -9.95 25.71 24.09
C ASN A 8 -9.59 24.23 24.10
N ALA A 9 -9.54 23.59 25.25
CA ALA A 9 -9.24 22.17 25.40
C ALA A 9 -10.12 21.27 24.56
N GLY A 10 -11.42 21.56 24.48
CA GLY A 10 -12.38 20.79 23.65
C GLY A 10 -12.16 20.94 22.14
N GLY A 11 -11.51 22.03 21.71
CA GLY A 11 -11.11 22.24 20.33
C GLY A 11 -9.98 21.30 19.93
N TYR A 12 -8.94 21.22 20.73
CA TYR A 12 -7.78 20.34 20.47
C TYR A 12 -8.15 18.86 20.52
N GLU A 13 -8.99 18.45 21.46
CA GLU A 13 -9.47 17.06 21.50
C GLU A 13 -10.29 16.70 20.24
N ARG A 14 -11.10 17.60 19.73
CA ARG A 14 -11.84 17.38 18.47
C ARG A 14 -10.89 17.25 17.29
N GLN A 15 -9.83 18.09 17.21
CA GLN A 15 -8.83 18.00 16.15
C GLN A 15 -8.09 16.65 16.20
N LYS A 16 -7.66 16.20 17.38
CA LYS A 16 -7.03 14.89 17.55
C LYS A 16 -7.96 13.76 17.11
N ASN A 17 -9.20 13.79 17.56
CA ASN A 17 -10.19 12.78 17.19
C ASN A 17 -10.45 12.76 15.69
N ALA A 18 -10.44 13.91 15.01
CA ALA A 18 -10.58 13.99 13.56
C ALA A 18 -9.37 13.34 12.85
N VAL A 19 -8.13 13.61 13.30
CA VAL A 19 -6.91 12.99 12.76
C VAL A 19 -6.95 11.46 12.93
N GLU A 20 -7.35 10.97 14.12
CA GLU A 20 -7.44 9.53 14.39
C GLU A 20 -8.54 8.86 13.55
N TYR A 21 -9.68 9.52 13.39
CA TYR A 21 -10.78 9.02 12.56
C TYR A 21 -10.37 8.93 11.08
N ASP A 22 -9.76 9.98 10.55
CA ASP A 22 -9.29 10.01 9.16
C ASP A 22 -8.21 8.97 8.90
N TYR A 23 -7.26 8.84 9.83
CA TYR A 23 -6.25 7.80 9.78
C TYR A 23 -6.88 6.40 9.77
N GLY A 24 -7.81 6.12 10.67
CA GLY A 24 -8.51 4.84 10.75
C GLY A 24 -9.23 4.49 9.44
N ASN A 25 -9.93 5.46 8.83
CA ASN A 25 -10.62 5.27 7.55
C ASN A 25 -9.64 4.99 6.40
N GLN A 26 -8.51 5.71 6.35
CA GLN A 26 -7.51 5.52 5.31
C GLN A 26 -6.81 4.17 5.43
N VAL A 27 -6.47 3.74 6.66
CA VAL A 27 -5.90 2.41 6.92
C VAL A 27 -6.89 1.31 6.54
N ALA A 28 -8.16 1.45 6.88
CA ALA A 28 -9.19 0.48 6.49
C ALA A 28 -9.34 0.38 4.96
N THR A 29 -9.34 1.52 4.27
CA THR A 29 -9.39 1.58 2.80
C THR A 29 -8.16 0.92 2.18
N ASN A 30 -6.97 1.18 2.72
CA ASN A 30 -5.73 0.58 2.26
C ASN A 30 -5.72 -0.96 2.48
N ALA A 31 -6.15 -1.42 3.65
CA ALA A 31 -6.28 -2.84 3.95
C ALA A 31 -7.26 -3.56 3.00
N TYR A 32 -8.40 -2.93 2.69
CA TYR A 32 -9.37 -3.46 1.72
C TYR A 32 -8.77 -3.52 0.30
N GLY A 33 -8.06 -2.46 -0.13
CA GLY A 33 -7.35 -2.45 -1.41
C GLY A 33 -6.31 -3.57 -1.50
N ARG A 34 -5.53 -3.80 -0.44
CA ARG A 34 -4.57 -4.90 -0.31
C ARG A 34 -5.25 -6.26 -0.47
N PHE A 35 -6.35 -6.48 0.24
CA PHE A 35 -7.14 -7.73 0.13
C PHE A 35 -7.61 -7.98 -1.30
N LEU A 36 -8.19 -6.97 -1.95
CA LEU A 36 -8.64 -7.09 -3.35
C LEU A 36 -7.47 -7.35 -4.31
N GLY A 37 -6.33 -6.70 -4.10
CA GLY A 37 -5.10 -6.91 -4.88
C GLY A 37 -4.62 -8.36 -4.78
N GLN A 38 -4.55 -8.90 -3.58
CA GLN A 38 -4.19 -10.30 -3.32
C GLN A 38 -5.16 -11.27 -4.00
N GLN A 39 -6.46 -11.04 -3.87
CA GLN A 39 -7.49 -11.90 -4.46
C GLN A 39 -7.39 -11.91 -6.00
N ARG A 40 -7.20 -10.73 -6.62
CA ARG A 40 -7.00 -10.61 -8.06
C ARG A 40 -5.72 -11.32 -8.51
N GLY A 41 -4.62 -11.11 -7.79
CA GLY A 41 -3.34 -11.75 -8.06
C GLY A 41 -3.44 -13.28 -8.02
N GLN A 42 -4.06 -13.84 -6.98
CA GLN A 42 -4.28 -15.29 -6.86
C GLN A 42 -5.12 -15.84 -8.02
N ARG A 43 -6.18 -15.13 -8.43
CA ARG A 43 -6.99 -15.53 -9.61
C ARG A 43 -6.14 -15.52 -10.87
N THR A 44 -5.36 -14.47 -11.11
CA THR A 44 -4.49 -14.37 -12.29
C THR A 44 -3.50 -15.55 -12.36
N LEU A 45 -2.82 -15.88 -11.25
CA LEU A 45 -1.91 -17.02 -11.20
C LEU A 45 -2.64 -18.35 -11.38
N GLY A 46 -3.84 -18.48 -10.80
CA GLY A 46 -4.70 -19.66 -11.00
C GLY A 46 -5.13 -19.84 -12.47
N ASP A 47 -5.57 -18.77 -13.11
CA ASP A 47 -5.99 -18.77 -14.52
C ASP A 47 -4.82 -19.08 -15.45
N MET A 48 -3.62 -18.53 -15.19
CA MET A 48 -2.40 -18.85 -15.93
C MET A 48 -2.05 -20.34 -15.81
N THR A 49 -2.10 -20.87 -14.57
CA THR A 49 -1.82 -22.28 -14.31
C THR A 49 -2.84 -23.19 -15.02
N GLN A 50 -4.12 -22.87 -14.94
CA GLN A 50 -5.18 -23.63 -15.59
C GLN A 50 -5.08 -23.57 -17.12
N SER A 51 -4.80 -22.38 -17.66
CA SER A 51 -4.58 -22.19 -19.09
C SER A 51 -3.39 -23.02 -19.59
N PHE A 52 -2.30 -23.00 -18.83
CA PHE A 52 -1.13 -23.83 -19.12
C PHE A 52 -1.47 -25.33 -19.11
N GLN A 53 -2.15 -25.81 -18.05
CA GLN A 53 -2.53 -27.22 -17.94
C GLN A 53 -3.44 -27.69 -19.08
N ARG A 54 -4.31 -26.81 -19.58
CA ARG A 54 -5.20 -27.13 -20.72
C ARG A 54 -4.46 -27.13 -22.06
N SER A 55 -3.55 -26.19 -22.27
CA SER A 55 -2.85 -26.01 -23.53
C SER A 55 -1.64 -26.95 -23.72
N TYR A 56 -0.98 -27.29 -22.62
CA TYR A 56 0.24 -28.11 -22.61
C TYR A 56 0.06 -29.49 -23.28
N PRO A 57 -0.99 -30.31 -23.00
CA PRO A 57 -1.20 -31.59 -23.66
C PRO A 57 -1.44 -31.43 -25.14
N GLY A 58 -2.21 -30.42 -25.56
CA GLY A 58 -2.46 -30.12 -26.98
C GLY A 58 -1.19 -29.72 -27.71
N TYR A 59 -0.38 -28.85 -27.09
CA TYR A 59 0.93 -28.46 -27.63
C TYR A 59 1.86 -29.66 -27.79
N ARG A 60 1.94 -30.53 -26.80
CA ARG A 60 2.69 -31.78 -26.87
C ARG A 60 2.18 -32.74 -27.95
N ALA A 61 0.86 -32.87 -28.10
CA ALA A 61 0.25 -33.74 -29.10
C ALA A 61 0.53 -33.30 -30.55
N GLN A 62 0.64 -32.00 -30.82
CA GLN A 62 0.98 -31.47 -32.14
C GLN A 62 2.33 -31.99 -32.67
N PHE A 63 3.30 -32.21 -31.80
CA PHE A 63 4.60 -32.78 -32.19
C PHE A 63 4.49 -34.27 -32.50
N GLY A 64 3.63 -35.01 -31.79
CA GLY A 64 3.37 -36.43 -32.09
C GLY A 64 2.67 -36.62 -33.43
N GLN A 65 1.64 -35.81 -33.73
CA GLN A 65 0.87 -35.89 -34.97
C GLN A 65 1.68 -35.54 -36.26
N ARG A 66 2.67 -34.65 -36.11
CA ARG A 66 3.55 -34.24 -37.24
C ARG A 66 4.69 -35.23 -37.52
N ASN A 67 4.65 -36.45 -36.97
CA ASN A 67 5.74 -37.45 -37.10
C ASN A 67 7.13 -36.91 -36.71
N LEU A 68 7.18 -35.88 -35.86
CA LEU A 68 8.40 -35.27 -35.37
C LEU A 68 9.01 -36.07 -34.22
N ALA A 69 8.35 -37.15 -33.79
CA ALA A 69 8.77 -38.00 -32.69
C ALA A 69 9.83 -39.05 -33.06
N GLY A 70 10.26 -39.11 -34.35
CA GLY A 70 11.17 -40.12 -34.83
C GLY A 70 12.51 -39.56 -35.31
N GLY A 71 13.58 -39.82 -34.55
CA GLY A 71 14.98 -39.76 -34.98
C GLY A 71 15.72 -38.42 -34.88
N GLY A 72 16.74 -38.37 -34.05
CA GLY A 72 17.88 -37.48 -34.05
C GLY A 72 17.59 -35.95 -34.05
N ILE A 73 17.65 -35.32 -35.22
CA ILE A 73 17.54 -33.87 -35.43
C ILE A 73 16.14 -33.35 -35.09
N ARG A 74 15.10 -34.15 -35.35
CA ARG A 74 13.69 -33.79 -35.10
C ARG A 74 13.35 -33.76 -33.58
N SER A 75 14.01 -34.59 -32.78
CA SER A 75 13.87 -34.59 -31.32
C SER A 75 14.46 -33.31 -30.68
N GLY A 76 15.55 -32.78 -31.27
CA GLY A 76 16.15 -31.51 -30.81
C GLY A 76 15.23 -30.31 -31.02
N VAL A 77 14.57 -30.20 -32.17
CA VAL A 77 13.61 -29.11 -32.45
C VAL A 77 12.39 -29.19 -31.52
N GLN A 78 11.87 -30.41 -31.28
CA GLN A 78 10.78 -30.61 -30.34
C GLN A 78 11.19 -30.23 -28.90
N HIS A 79 12.37 -30.65 -28.48
CA HIS A 79 12.88 -30.36 -27.16
C HIS A 79 13.05 -28.84 -26.96
N GLN A 80 13.62 -28.16 -27.98
CA GLN A 80 13.79 -26.70 -27.93
C GLN A 80 12.45 -25.95 -27.91
N ALA A 81 11.49 -26.33 -28.73
CA ALA A 81 10.17 -25.71 -28.76
C ALA A 81 9.43 -25.93 -27.45
N MET A 82 9.55 -27.11 -26.82
CA MET A 82 8.97 -27.40 -25.53
C MET A 82 9.64 -26.61 -24.41
N SER A 83 10.98 -26.49 -24.44
CA SER A 83 11.76 -25.71 -23.52
C SER A 83 11.37 -24.22 -23.61
N ASN A 84 11.22 -23.67 -24.80
CA ASN A 84 10.77 -22.28 -25.01
C ASN A 84 9.36 -22.08 -24.45
N TYR A 85 8.41 -22.98 -24.73
CA TYR A 85 7.04 -22.89 -24.21
C TYR A 85 6.99 -22.92 -22.69
N LEU A 86 7.76 -23.80 -22.05
CA LEU A 86 7.89 -23.84 -20.58
C LEU A 86 8.59 -22.59 -20.03
N GLY A 87 9.61 -22.11 -20.76
CA GLY A 87 10.33 -20.88 -20.40
C GLY A 87 9.42 -19.65 -20.45
N ASP A 88 8.63 -19.51 -21.50
CA ASP A 88 7.67 -18.41 -21.66
C ASP A 88 6.62 -18.43 -20.53
N TYR A 89 6.09 -19.62 -20.22
CA TYR A 89 5.16 -19.77 -19.10
C TYR A 89 5.81 -19.36 -17.77
N ALA A 90 7.00 -19.90 -17.47
CA ALA A 90 7.72 -19.59 -16.24
C ALA A 90 8.04 -18.11 -16.11
N GLN A 91 8.44 -17.46 -17.22
CA GLN A 91 8.72 -16.02 -17.25
C GLN A 91 7.46 -15.19 -16.99
N ASN A 92 6.35 -15.51 -17.67
CA ASN A 92 5.09 -14.80 -17.50
C ASN A 92 4.52 -15.00 -16.10
N TYR A 93 4.60 -16.21 -15.54
CA TYR A 93 4.19 -16.51 -14.19
C TYR A 93 5.05 -15.74 -13.16
N GLY A 94 6.38 -15.71 -13.36
CA GLY A 94 7.31 -14.94 -12.53
C GLY A 94 7.02 -13.44 -12.55
N ARG A 95 6.71 -12.87 -13.73
CA ARG A 95 6.29 -11.45 -13.83
C ARG A 95 5.01 -11.20 -13.07
N ALA A 96 3.99 -12.04 -13.22
CA ALA A 96 2.74 -11.90 -12.48
C ALA A 96 2.95 -11.96 -10.95
N GLN A 97 3.84 -12.84 -10.46
CA GLN A 97 4.23 -12.86 -9.05
C GLN A 97 4.94 -11.57 -8.60
N GLN A 98 5.84 -11.04 -9.42
CA GLN A 98 6.51 -9.77 -9.14
C GLN A 98 5.52 -8.62 -9.06
N ASP A 99 4.56 -8.53 -9.98
CA ASP A 99 3.52 -7.50 -9.99
C ASP A 99 2.67 -7.54 -8.71
N ILE A 100 2.31 -8.74 -8.24
CA ILE A 100 1.59 -8.93 -6.98
C ILE A 100 2.44 -8.45 -5.79
N THR A 101 3.72 -8.83 -5.75
CA THR A 101 4.64 -8.44 -4.68
C THR A 101 4.86 -6.93 -4.65
N GLN A 102 5.07 -6.30 -5.81
CA GLN A 102 5.21 -4.84 -5.93
C GLN A 102 3.93 -4.12 -5.49
N GLY A 103 2.76 -4.64 -5.87
CA GLY A 103 1.49 -4.12 -5.40
C GLY A 103 1.36 -4.17 -3.87
N GLN A 104 1.78 -5.25 -3.23
CA GLN A 104 1.80 -5.37 -1.77
C GLN A 104 2.76 -4.37 -1.13
N GLN A 105 3.97 -4.21 -1.68
CA GLN A 105 4.95 -3.23 -1.20
C GLN A 105 4.41 -1.79 -1.29
N GLN A 106 3.65 -1.46 -2.32
CA GLN A 106 3.00 -0.15 -2.43
C GLN A 106 2.01 0.11 -1.30
N PHE A 107 1.22 -0.91 -0.91
CA PHE A 107 0.32 -0.79 0.24
C PHE A 107 1.09 -0.62 1.56
N ASP A 108 2.20 -1.35 1.75
CA ASP A 108 3.05 -1.21 2.95
C ASP A 108 3.68 0.20 3.04
N LEU A 109 4.17 0.73 1.92
CA LEU A 109 4.69 2.11 1.86
C LEU A 109 3.59 3.14 2.14
N ASN A 110 2.37 2.90 1.67
CA ASN A 110 1.25 3.77 1.93
C ASN A 110 0.88 3.77 3.42
N ASP A 111 0.84 2.59 4.07
CA ASP A 111 0.61 2.49 5.52
C ASP A 111 1.68 3.24 6.32
N GLN A 112 2.95 3.14 5.93
CA GLN A 112 4.04 3.90 6.57
C GLN A 112 3.84 5.42 6.42
N ARG A 113 3.45 5.88 5.22
CA ARG A 113 3.16 7.31 4.98
C ARG A 113 1.98 7.80 5.80
N LEU A 114 0.92 7.01 5.88
CA LEU A 114 -0.25 7.33 6.69
C LEU A 114 0.12 7.44 8.18
N GLY A 115 0.93 6.50 8.68
CA GLY A 115 1.44 6.53 10.04
C GLY A 115 2.30 7.77 10.33
N ALA A 116 3.21 8.12 9.42
CA ALA A 116 4.06 9.31 9.54
C ALA A 116 3.22 10.60 9.50
N PHE A 117 2.25 10.69 8.60
CA PHE A 117 1.34 11.85 8.50
C PHE A 117 0.51 12.02 9.78
N ARG A 118 -0.06 10.92 10.32
CA ARG A 118 -0.79 10.95 11.60
C ARG A 118 0.10 11.47 12.72
N GLN A 119 1.32 10.94 12.85
CA GLN A 119 2.27 11.36 13.88
C GLN A 119 2.60 12.85 13.75
N GLN A 120 2.90 13.32 12.54
CA GLN A 120 3.17 14.73 12.27
C GLN A 120 1.98 15.61 12.66
N SER A 121 0.78 15.25 12.23
CA SER A 121 -0.43 16.03 12.55
C SER A 121 -0.71 16.09 14.04
N LEU A 122 -0.49 15.00 14.79
CA LEU A 122 -0.65 15.00 16.24
C LEU A 122 0.41 15.86 16.93
N MET A 123 1.66 15.84 16.47
CA MET A 123 2.73 16.71 16.98
C MET A 123 2.43 18.19 16.72
N ASP A 124 1.91 18.53 15.54
CA ASP A 124 1.53 19.90 15.19
C ASP A 124 0.41 20.42 16.10
N ILE A 125 -0.61 19.60 16.37
CA ILE A 125 -1.69 19.92 17.32
C ILE A 125 -1.14 20.13 18.74
N GLU A 126 -0.23 19.29 19.23
CA GLU A 126 0.38 19.44 20.54
C GLU A 126 1.26 20.69 20.62
N ALA A 127 2.00 21.00 19.58
CA ALA A 127 2.82 22.21 19.50
C ALA A 127 1.95 23.48 19.51
N GLU A 128 0.86 23.50 18.75
CA GLU A 128 -0.10 24.59 18.75
C GLU A 128 -0.75 24.78 20.13
N LYS A 129 -1.15 23.68 20.76
CA LYS A 129 -1.69 23.67 22.12
C LYS A 129 -0.70 24.26 23.12
N ALA A 130 0.57 23.83 23.06
CA ALA A 130 1.62 24.32 23.96
C ALA A 130 1.89 25.82 23.76
N ALA A 131 1.92 26.28 22.49
CA ALA A 131 2.10 27.69 22.16
C ALA A 131 0.94 28.55 22.69
N GLN A 132 -0.30 28.07 22.60
CA GLN A 132 -1.45 28.81 23.13
C GLN A 132 -1.45 28.89 24.65
N ILE A 133 -1.12 27.80 25.34
CA ILE A 133 -0.98 27.81 26.80
C ILE A 133 0.10 28.80 27.26
N ALA A 134 1.25 28.84 26.55
CA ALA A 134 2.31 29.80 26.84
C ALA A 134 1.87 31.25 26.62
N ASN A 135 1.15 31.53 25.55
CA ASN A 135 0.60 32.87 25.29
C ASN A 135 -0.44 33.30 26.33
N ASP A 136 -1.30 32.38 26.78
CA ASP A 136 -2.28 32.65 27.83
C ASP A 136 -1.59 32.95 29.18
N ALA A 137 -0.53 32.21 29.51
CA ALA A 137 0.27 32.44 30.71
C ALA A 137 0.96 33.84 30.70
N GLN A 138 1.50 34.24 29.56
CA GLN A 138 2.10 35.57 29.37
C GLN A 138 1.05 36.67 29.48
N ALA A 139 -0.14 36.49 28.89
CA ALA A 139 -1.23 37.45 29.01
C ALA A 139 -1.71 37.64 30.45
N LEU A 140 -1.82 36.53 31.22
CA LEU A 140 -2.18 36.57 32.62
C LEU A 140 -1.12 37.28 33.47
N GLU A 141 0.17 37.05 33.21
CA GLU A 141 1.26 37.73 33.90
C GLU A 141 1.26 39.23 33.64
N TYR A 142 1.03 39.64 32.37
CA TYR A 142 0.90 41.04 32.00
C TYR A 142 -0.28 41.72 32.74
N LEU A 143 -1.44 41.06 32.81
CA LEU A 143 -2.61 41.58 33.53
C LEU A 143 -2.32 41.70 35.04
N ARG A 144 -1.58 40.74 35.64
CA ARG A 144 -1.19 40.75 37.04
C ARG A 144 -0.27 41.95 37.37
N GLN A 145 0.66 42.27 36.47
CA GLN A 145 1.53 43.42 36.61
C GLN A 145 0.74 44.76 36.55
N LEU A 146 -0.26 44.83 35.65
CA LEU A 146 -1.11 46.02 35.53
C LEU A 146 -1.98 46.26 36.77
N VAL A 147 -2.53 45.19 37.38
CA VAL A 147 -3.41 45.30 38.55
C VAL A 147 -2.62 45.39 39.84
N GLY A 148 -1.43 44.79 39.93
CA GLY A 148 -0.58 44.84 41.12
C GLY A 148 0.30 46.08 41.23
N GLY A 149 0.30 46.97 40.23
CA GLY A 149 1.02 48.26 40.22
C GLY A 149 0.19 49.47 40.67
N ILE A 150 -1.00 49.24 41.22
CA ILE A 150 -1.83 50.22 41.90
C ILE A 150 -1.77 49.96 43.41
#